data_123df17dfa84588557c7b2554ac96c72
#
_entry.id   123df17dfa84588557c7b2554ac96c72
#
_cell.length_a   1.000
_cell.length_b   1.000
_cell.length_c   1.000
_cell.angle_alpha   90.00
_cell.angle_beta   90.00
_cell.angle_gamma   90.00
#
_symmetry.space_group_name_H-M   'P 1'
#
loop_
_entity.id
_entity.type
_entity.pdbx_description
1 polymer ?
#
loop_
_entity_poly.entity_id
_entity_poly.type
_entity_poly.pdbx_seq_one_letter_code
_entity_poly.pdbx_strand_id
1 'polypeptide(L)'
;MYNDKCKPLVNIFRNLDSKFVDEVKEMIDTYKLNKFSKQEFLNLRSYYNTNLKDKLDRENAVVLYCLITHAFNYQIAFNKNKEFNMPSGASRSYFSKSLEDKLVKYIEAIDKKNISWYSSDFHNLNLDSPEFNDTFYYCDPPYLITVGGYERDYFCKWSKDYERELLNLLDIINSKGSKFALSNVTEHKGKENTILKEWSKNYNTHYLIKDYNNCNYQTKVKTGNSSIEVLITNY
;
A
#
# COMPACT_ATOMS: atom_id res chain seq x y z
N MET A 1 3.39 -11.64 -10.76
CA MET A 1 2.28 -11.74 -9.78
C MET A 1 2.35 -10.56 -8.83
N TYR A 2 1.21 -9.98 -8.46
CA TYR A 2 1.07 -9.00 -7.38
C TYR A 2 0.03 -9.53 -6.39
N ASN A 3 0.30 -9.44 -5.10
CA ASN A 3 -0.64 -9.82 -4.06
C ASN A 3 -0.69 -8.78 -2.94
N ASP A 4 -1.89 -8.38 -2.55
CA ASP A 4 -2.14 -7.48 -1.43
C ASP A 4 -3.43 -7.89 -0.72
N LYS A 5 -3.46 -7.82 0.60
CA LYS A 5 -4.64 -8.15 1.40
C LYS A 5 -5.78 -7.14 1.23
N CYS A 6 -5.47 -5.90 0.84
CA CYS A 6 -6.45 -4.83 0.61
C CYS A 6 -7.22 -5.06 -0.69
N LYS A 7 -8.31 -5.82 -0.61
CA LYS A 7 -9.16 -6.15 -1.77
C LYS A 7 -9.60 -4.92 -2.59
N PRO A 8 -10.03 -3.80 -1.97
CA PRO A 8 -10.42 -2.61 -2.74
C PRO A 8 -9.24 -2.00 -3.52
N LEU A 9 -8.01 -2.03 -2.98
CA LEU A 9 -6.82 -1.58 -3.69
C LEU A 9 -6.52 -2.47 -4.90
N VAL A 10 -6.53 -3.79 -4.71
CA VAL A 10 -6.32 -4.73 -5.82
C VAL A 10 -7.42 -4.59 -6.88
N ASN A 11 -8.65 -4.27 -6.47
CA ASN A 11 -9.74 -4.01 -7.40
C ASN A 11 -9.45 -2.81 -8.32
N ILE A 12 -8.83 -1.75 -7.81
CA ILE A 12 -8.36 -0.64 -8.67
C ILE A 12 -7.41 -1.18 -9.73
N PHE A 13 -6.36 -1.90 -9.35
CA PHE A 13 -5.35 -2.42 -10.30
C PHE A 13 -5.95 -3.34 -11.37
N ARG A 14 -6.93 -4.19 -11.02
CA ARG A 14 -7.63 -5.07 -11.96
C ARG A 14 -8.48 -4.32 -12.99
N ASN A 15 -8.89 -3.10 -12.66
CA ASN A 15 -9.75 -2.28 -13.50
C ASN A 15 -8.98 -1.19 -14.27
N LEU A 16 -7.65 -1.13 -14.15
CA LEU A 16 -6.86 -0.15 -14.90
C LEU A 16 -6.77 -0.55 -16.38
N ASP A 17 -7.33 0.28 -17.23
CA ASP A 17 -7.25 0.21 -18.68
C ASP A 17 -7.32 1.62 -19.29
N SER A 18 -7.31 1.73 -20.62
CA SER A 18 -7.33 3.01 -21.32
C SER A 18 -8.55 3.90 -21.02
N LYS A 19 -9.68 3.31 -20.59
CA LYS A 19 -10.91 4.04 -20.25
C LYS A 19 -10.94 4.55 -18.83
N PHE A 20 -10.12 3.99 -17.95
CA PHE A 20 -10.15 4.30 -16.52
C PHE A 20 -9.92 5.78 -16.23
N VAL A 21 -9.02 6.41 -16.97
CA VAL A 21 -8.70 7.85 -16.81
C VAL A 21 -9.90 8.74 -17.10
N ASP A 22 -10.63 8.44 -18.18
CA ASP A 22 -11.80 9.22 -18.58
C ASP A 22 -12.95 9.04 -17.60
N GLU A 23 -13.17 7.83 -17.10
CA GLU A 23 -14.17 7.56 -16.06
C GLU A 23 -13.85 8.26 -14.73
N VAL A 24 -12.57 8.33 -14.35
CA VAL A 24 -12.12 9.11 -13.19
C VAL A 24 -12.42 10.59 -13.37
N LYS A 25 -12.18 11.15 -14.57
CA LYS A 25 -12.47 12.57 -14.88
C LYS A 25 -13.98 12.83 -14.85
N GLU A 26 -14.77 11.96 -15.47
CA GLU A 26 -16.24 12.06 -15.43
C GLU A 26 -16.79 12.03 -14.01
N MET A 27 -16.25 11.16 -13.13
CA MET A 27 -16.63 11.09 -11.74
C MET A 27 -16.26 12.38 -10.98
N ILE A 28 -15.06 12.93 -11.25
CA ILE A 28 -14.59 14.20 -10.68
C ILE A 28 -15.52 15.34 -11.09
N ASP A 29 -15.92 15.41 -12.36
CA ASP A 29 -16.81 16.45 -12.87
C ASP A 29 -18.24 16.29 -12.30
N THR A 30 -18.75 15.08 -12.23
CA THR A 30 -20.09 14.77 -11.67
C THR A 30 -20.22 15.20 -10.22
N TYR A 31 -19.20 14.89 -9.40
CA TYR A 31 -19.16 15.26 -7.99
C TYR A 31 -18.52 16.63 -7.75
N LYS A 32 -18.08 17.34 -8.80
CA LYS A 32 -17.41 18.66 -8.73
C LYS A 32 -16.20 18.66 -7.79
N LEU A 33 -15.44 17.55 -7.81
CA LEU A 33 -14.27 17.40 -6.97
C LEU A 33 -13.14 18.33 -7.43
N ASN A 34 -12.56 19.04 -6.48
CA ASN A 34 -11.39 19.88 -6.71
C ASN A 34 -10.61 20.03 -5.39
N LYS A 35 -9.51 20.74 -5.40
CA LYS A 35 -8.66 20.91 -4.22
C LYS A 35 -9.34 21.60 -3.01
N PHE A 36 -10.51 22.21 -3.18
CA PHE A 36 -11.24 22.91 -2.11
C PHE A 36 -12.59 22.26 -1.76
N SER A 37 -13.01 21.23 -2.51
CA SER A 37 -14.33 20.60 -2.42
C SER A 37 -14.44 19.60 -1.25
N LYS A 38 -14.35 20.10 -0.02
CA LYS A 38 -14.46 19.24 1.16
C LYS A 38 -15.83 18.56 1.28
N GLN A 39 -16.91 19.30 1.01
CA GLN A 39 -18.27 18.74 1.14
C GLN A 39 -18.55 17.70 0.06
N GLU A 40 -18.15 17.97 -1.17
CA GLU A 40 -18.29 17.07 -2.32
C GLU A 40 -17.51 15.77 -2.09
N PHE A 41 -16.28 15.88 -1.54
CA PHE A 41 -15.50 14.72 -1.10
C PHE A 41 -16.25 13.90 -0.05
N LEU A 42 -16.84 14.53 0.96
CA LEU A 42 -17.62 13.84 2.00
C LEU A 42 -18.86 13.15 1.41
N ASN A 43 -19.51 13.77 0.44
CA ASN A 43 -20.65 13.19 -0.27
C ASN A 43 -20.22 11.94 -1.06
N LEU A 44 -19.12 12.02 -1.82
CA LEU A 44 -18.58 10.87 -2.54
C LEU A 44 -18.14 9.75 -1.59
N ARG A 45 -17.51 10.09 -0.46
CA ARG A 45 -17.10 9.12 0.56
C ARG A 45 -18.33 8.43 1.18
N SER A 46 -19.39 9.18 1.47
CA SER A 46 -20.66 8.61 1.96
C SER A 46 -21.27 7.66 0.93
N TYR A 47 -21.30 8.06 -0.33
CA TYR A 47 -21.79 7.22 -1.42
C TYR A 47 -21.00 5.90 -1.52
N TYR A 48 -19.67 5.96 -1.52
CA TYR A 48 -18.81 4.79 -1.51
C TYR A 48 -19.12 3.86 -0.32
N ASN A 49 -19.14 4.42 0.87
CA ASN A 49 -19.32 3.65 2.11
C ASN A 49 -20.69 2.99 2.21
N THR A 50 -21.74 3.62 1.66
CA THR A 50 -23.11 3.09 1.69
C THR A 50 -23.38 2.08 0.58
N ASN A 51 -22.86 2.34 -0.64
CA ASN A 51 -23.31 1.63 -1.83
C ASN A 51 -22.25 0.71 -2.45
N LEU A 52 -20.97 0.98 -2.24
CA LEU A 52 -19.89 0.38 -3.01
C LEU A 52 -18.86 -0.42 -2.18
N LYS A 53 -18.71 -0.19 -0.90
CA LYS A 53 -17.62 -0.74 -0.08
C LYS A 53 -17.47 -2.26 -0.11
N ASP A 54 -18.55 -2.98 -0.32
CA ASP A 54 -18.57 -4.45 -0.39
C ASP A 54 -18.60 -4.98 -1.84
N LYS A 55 -18.58 -4.09 -2.84
CA LYS A 55 -18.47 -4.43 -4.25
C LYS A 55 -17.02 -4.42 -4.70
N LEU A 56 -16.71 -5.24 -5.68
CA LEU A 56 -15.40 -5.29 -6.33
C LEU A 56 -15.60 -5.17 -7.85
N ASP A 57 -16.39 -4.18 -8.24
CA ASP A 57 -16.70 -3.84 -9.63
C ASP A 57 -15.93 -2.58 -10.09
N ARG A 58 -16.18 -2.20 -11.32
CA ARG A 58 -15.58 -1.03 -11.98
C ARG A 58 -15.89 0.27 -11.26
N GLU A 59 -17.16 0.47 -10.87
CA GLU A 59 -17.60 1.69 -10.19
C GLU A 59 -16.91 1.85 -8.83
N ASN A 60 -16.80 0.76 -8.04
CA ASN A 60 -16.04 0.77 -6.79
C ASN A 60 -14.59 1.22 -7.03
N ALA A 61 -13.93 0.70 -8.07
CA ALA A 61 -12.53 1.02 -8.37
C ALA A 61 -12.36 2.51 -8.73
N VAL A 62 -13.21 3.06 -9.59
CA VAL A 62 -13.17 4.46 -10.04
C VAL A 62 -13.45 5.41 -8.87
N VAL A 63 -14.52 5.16 -8.11
CA VAL A 63 -14.90 6.01 -6.98
C VAL A 63 -13.83 5.98 -5.89
N LEU A 64 -13.29 4.80 -5.56
CA LEU A 64 -12.21 4.68 -4.57
C LEU A 64 -10.94 5.41 -5.03
N TYR A 65 -10.59 5.32 -6.31
CA TYR A 65 -9.44 6.05 -6.86
C TYR A 65 -9.63 7.58 -6.74
N CYS A 66 -10.83 8.09 -7.04
CA CYS A 66 -11.17 9.49 -6.84
C CYS A 66 -11.05 9.90 -5.36
N LEU A 67 -11.50 9.07 -4.44
CA LEU A 67 -11.36 9.31 -3.01
C LEU A 67 -9.90 9.36 -2.57
N ILE A 68 -9.07 8.40 -2.98
CA ILE A 68 -7.64 8.36 -2.65
C ILE A 68 -6.94 9.62 -3.16
N THR A 69 -7.21 10.03 -4.40
CA THR A 69 -6.55 11.19 -5.01
C THR A 69 -6.95 12.53 -4.39
N HIS A 70 -8.07 12.59 -3.67
CA HIS A 70 -8.54 13.77 -2.93
C HIS A 70 -8.42 13.63 -1.40
N ALA A 71 -7.93 12.48 -0.91
CA ALA A 71 -7.71 12.25 0.51
C ALA A 71 -6.42 12.88 1.01
N PHE A 72 -6.33 13.12 2.31
CA PHE A 72 -5.14 13.66 2.96
C PHE A 72 -3.88 12.83 2.63
N ASN A 73 -2.87 13.47 2.07
CA ASN A 73 -1.60 12.87 1.63
C ASN A 73 -1.75 11.66 0.67
N TYR A 74 -2.84 11.60 -0.09
CA TYR A 74 -3.15 10.48 -1.01
C TYR A 74 -3.20 9.11 -0.30
N GLN A 75 -3.54 9.10 0.97
CA GLN A 75 -3.55 7.88 1.78
C GLN A 75 -4.85 7.09 1.59
N ILE A 76 -4.73 5.78 1.78
CA ILE A 76 -5.84 4.84 1.83
C ILE A 76 -5.91 4.25 3.24
N ALA A 77 -7.11 4.25 3.85
CA ALA A 77 -7.36 3.57 5.10
C ALA A 77 -8.85 3.23 5.24
N PHE A 78 -9.13 2.11 5.90
CA PHE A 78 -10.48 1.61 6.14
C PHE A 78 -10.68 1.34 7.62
N ASN A 79 -11.84 1.76 8.16
CA ASN A 79 -12.19 1.45 9.53
C ASN A 79 -12.61 -0.03 9.71
N LYS A 80 -12.91 -0.42 10.94
CA LYS A 80 -13.36 -1.80 11.27
C LYS A 80 -14.59 -2.28 10.50
N ASN A 81 -15.40 -1.35 9.97
CA ASN A 81 -16.58 -1.65 9.17
C ASN A 81 -16.28 -1.68 7.67
N LYS A 82 -14.99 -1.71 7.29
CA LYS A 82 -14.50 -1.61 5.89
C LYS A 82 -14.89 -0.31 5.18
N GLU A 83 -15.19 0.74 5.91
CA GLU A 83 -15.54 2.03 5.34
C GLU A 83 -14.26 2.84 5.10
N PHE A 84 -14.13 3.45 3.93
CA PHE A 84 -13.06 4.40 3.66
C PHE A 84 -13.18 5.58 4.60
N ASN A 85 -12.15 5.85 5.41
CA ASN A 85 -12.24 6.79 6.52
C ASN A 85 -11.22 7.93 6.48
N MET A 86 -10.46 8.07 5.38
CA MET A 86 -9.53 9.18 5.24
C MET A 86 -10.25 10.53 5.18
N PRO A 87 -9.71 11.57 5.80
CA PRO A 87 -10.21 12.94 5.65
C PRO A 87 -9.88 13.51 4.27
N SER A 88 -10.61 14.57 3.88
CA SER A 88 -10.26 15.34 2.69
C SER A 88 -8.85 15.94 2.79
N GLY A 89 -8.14 15.95 1.69
CA GLY A 89 -6.77 16.46 1.57
C GLY A 89 -6.62 17.99 1.66
N ALA A 90 -7.74 18.73 1.75
CA ALA A 90 -7.80 20.19 1.96
C ALA A 90 -6.70 20.95 1.21
N SER A 91 -6.92 21.33 -0.02
CA SER A 91 -6.00 22.07 -0.92
C SER A 91 -4.66 21.41 -1.29
N ARG A 92 -4.30 20.30 -0.66
CA ARG A 92 -2.99 19.62 -0.91
C ARG A 92 -3.09 18.41 -1.82
N SER A 93 -4.24 17.72 -1.80
CA SER A 93 -4.44 16.49 -2.57
C SER A 93 -5.64 16.65 -3.50
N TYR A 94 -5.43 16.46 -4.78
CA TYR A 94 -6.45 16.46 -5.82
C TYR A 94 -5.90 15.75 -7.06
N PHE A 95 -6.77 15.32 -7.96
CA PHE A 95 -6.38 14.72 -9.22
C PHE A 95 -5.85 15.80 -10.17
N SER A 96 -4.55 16.05 -10.09
CA SER A 96 -3.84 17.06 -10.90
C SER A 96 -3.43 16.49 -12.26
N LYS A 97 -3.13 17.38 -13.23
CA LYS A 97 -2.59 16.97 -14.54
C LYS A 97 -1.35 16.07 -14.41
N SER A 98 -0.45 16.37 -13.49
CA SER A 98 0.73 15.53 -13.23
C SER A 98 0.35 14.13 -12.72
N LEU A 99 -0.72 14.00 -11.94
CA LEU A 99 -1.19 12.71 -11.47
C LEU A 99 -1.90 11.92 -12.58
N GLU A 100 -2.68 12.62 -13.42
CA GLU A 100 -3.27 12.06 -14.64
C GLU A 100 -2.17 11.48 -15.56
N ASP A 101 -1.13 12.26 -15.86
CA ASP A 101 -0.03 11.83 -16.74
C ASP A 101 0.72 10.61 -16.17
N LYS A 102 0.87 10.54 -14.83
CA LYS A 102 1.45 9.36 -14.17
C LYS A 102 0.54 8.14 -14.28
N LEU A 103 -0.78 8.33 -14.13
CA LEU A 103 -1.74 7.24 -14.25
C LEU A 103 -1.75 6.67 -15.66
N VAL A 104 -1.78 7.53 -16.70
CA VAL A 104 -1.70 7.12 -18.11
C VAL A 104 -0.44 6.29 -18.36
N LYS A 105 0.73 6.81 -17.97
CA LYS A 105 2.01 6.10 -18.14
C LYS A 105 2.04 4.77 -17.39
N TYR A 106 1.43 4.71 -16.21
CA TYR A 106 1.35 3.47 -15.44
C TYR A 106 0.47 2.44 -16.16
N ILE A 107 -0.71 2.84 -16.65
CA ILE A 107 -1.60 1.97 -17.44
C ILE A 107 -0.87 1.44 -18.67
N GLU A 108 -0.22 2.30 -19.45
CA GLU A 108 0.57 1.89 -20.62
C GLU A 108 1.69 0.91 -20.28
N ALA A 109 2.28 1.05 -19.09
CA ALA A 109 3.37 0.17 -18.64
C ALA A 109 2.85 -1.21 -18.21
N ILE A 110 1.69 -1.27 -17.52
CA ILE A 110 1.12 -2.55 -17.06
C ILE A 110 0.43 -3.31 -18.18
N ASP A 111 -0.17 -2.63 -19.16
CA ASP A 111 -0.81 -3.23 -20.34
C ASP A 111 0.16 -4.10 -21.15
N LYS A 112 1.44 -3.73 -21.15
CA LYS A 112 2.54 -4.48 -21.80
C LYS A 112 3.06 -5.65 -20.98
N LYS A 113 2.50 -5.90 -19.79
CA LYS A 113 2.99 -6.91 -18.86
C LYS A 113 1.93 -7.96 -18.59
N ASN A 114 2.36 -9.20 -18.45
CA ASN A 114 1.49 -10.27 -17.96
C ASN A 114 1.48 -10.23 -16.42
N ILE A 115 0.50 -9.58 -15.82
CA ILE A 115 0.39 -9.42 -14.37
C ILE A 115 -0.86 -10.14 -13.87
N SER A 116 -0.66 -11.10 -12.95
CA SER A 116 -1.75 -11.72 -12.20
C SER A 116 -1.96 -10.94 -10.89
N TRP A 117 -3.19 -10.52 -10.65
CA TRP A 117 -3.58 -9.71 -9.50
C TRP A 117 -4.30 -10.58 -8.46
N TYR A 118 -3.70 -10.76 -7.30
CA TYR A 118 -4.28 -11.52 -6.17
C TYR A 118 -4.63 -10.58 -5.02
N SER A 119 -5.70 -10.90 -4.30
CA SER A 119 -6.10 -10.19 -3.08
C SER A 119 -6.28 -11.19 -1.94
N SER A 120 -5.17 -11.61 -1.38
CA SER A 120 -5.13 -12.65 -0.34
C SER A 120 -4.18 -12.27 0.77
N ASP A 121 -4.43 -12.79 1.97
CA ASP A 121 -3.43 -12.79 3.01
C ASP A 121 -2.24 -13.65 2.58
N PHE A 122 -1.00 -13.25 2.91
CA PHE A 122 0.20 -13.98 2.51
C PHE A 122 0.24 -15.41 3.07
N HIS A 123 -0.45 -15.70 4.17
CA HIS A 123 -0.60 -17.06 4.72
C HIS A 123 -1.32 -18.02 3.77
N ASN A 124 -2.11 -17.50 2.85
CA ASN A 124 -2.86 -18.30 1.88
C ASN A 124 -2.08 -18.55 0.58
N LEU A 125 -0.83 -18.12 0.50
CA LEU A 125 0.03 -18.40 -0.66
C LEU A 125 0.41 -19.88 -0.65
N ASN A 126 0.02 -20.62 -1.69
CA ASN A 126 0.40 -22.01 -1.86
C ASN A 126 1.79 -22.11 -2.52
N LEU A 127 2.84 -22.10 -1.72
CA LEU A 127 4.24 -22.17 -2.19
C LEU A 127 4.60 -23.52 -2.87
N ASP A 128 3.72 -24.49 -2.84
CA ASP A 128 3.94 -25.79 -3.52
C ASP A 128 3.36 -25.78 -4.95
N SER A 129 2.63 -24.75 -5.33
CA SER A 129 2.17 -24.60 -6.71
C SER A 129 3.35 -24.37 -7.66
N PRO A 130 3.36 -25.03 -8.83
CA PRO A 130 4.46 -24.91 -9.81
C PRO A 130 4.75 -23.46 -10.26
N GLU A 131 3.75 -22.57 -10.20
CA GLU A 131 3.92 -21.16 -10.54
C GLU A 131 4.85 -20.40 -9.60
N PHE A 132 5.16 -20.96 -8.42
CA PHE A 132 6.06 -20.38 -7.43
C PHE A 132 7.47 -20.99 -7.46
N ASN A 133 7.73 -21.98 -8.31
CA ASN A 133 9.06 -22.54 -8.49
C ASN A 133 9.97 -21.52 -9.19
N ASP A 134 11.22 -21.44 -8.75
CA ASP A 134 12.25 -20.53 -9.32
C ASP A 134 11.78 -19.07 -9.41
N THR A 135 11.01 -18.64 -8.40
CA THR A 135 10.38 -17.31 -8.35
C THR A 135 11.21 -16.36 -7.48
N PHE A 136 11.26 -15.10 -7.89
CA PHE A 136 11.77 -14.01 -7.06
C PHE A 136 10.62 -13.37 -6.28
N TYR A 137 10.76 -13.30 -4.96
CA TYR A 137 9.76 -12.69 -4.06
C TYR A 137 10.25 -11.33 -3.58
N TYR A 138 9.52 -10.27 -3.90
CA TYR A 138 9.71 -8.96 -3.27
C TYR A 138 8.61 -8.74 -2.24
N CYS A 139 8.99 -8.52 -0.98
CA CYS A 139 8.08 -8.33 0.14
C CYS A 139 8.27 -6.93 0.72
N ASP A 140 7.17 -6.17 0.81
CA ASP A 140 7.09 -4.83 1.40
C ASP A 140 5.89 -4.80 2.38
N PRO A 141 6.01 -5.45 3.55
CA PRO A 141 4.95 -5.52 4.54
C PRO A 141 4.78 -4.19 5.28
N PRO A 142 3.69 -3.99 6.02
CA PRO A 142 3.63 -2.92 7.01
C PRO A 142 4.78 -3.04 8.01
N TYR A 143 5.49 -1.95 8.29
CA TYR A 143 6.67 -1.99 9.16
C TYR A 143 6.26 -1.91 10.64
N LEU A 144 6.49 -2.99 11.39
CA LEU A 144 6.01 -3.22 12.76
C LEU A 144 6.19 -2.01 13.70
N ILE A 145 7.31 -1.31 13.63
CA ILE A 145 7.64 -0.21 14.54
C ILE A 145 7.21 1.17 14.06
N THR A 146 6.73 1.29 12.81
CA THR A 146 6.25 2.56 12.24
C THR A 146 4.73 2.68 12.27
N VAL A 147 4.02 1.62 12.60
CA VAL A 147 2.57 1.42 12.44
C VAL A 147 1.72 2.16 13.48
N GLY A 148 2.07 3.38 13.85
CA GLY A 148 1.29 4.17 14.82
C GLY A 148 -0.15 4.55 14.40
N GLY A 149 -0.57 4.24 13.17
CA GLY A 149 -1.90 4.53 12.63
C GLY A 149 -2.60 3.34 11.97
N TYR A 150 -1.86 2.33 11.56
CA TYR A 150 -2.38 1.17 10.83
C TYR A 150 -3.02 0.10 11.72
N GLU A 151 -2.84 0.16 13.03
CA GLU A 151 -3.53 -0.75 13.97
C GLU A 151 -5.07 -0.67 13.86
N ARG A 152 -5.59 0.44 13.36
CA ARG A 152 -7.02 0.70 13.17
C ARG A 152 -7.52 0.41 11.76
N ASP A 153 -6.62 0.20 10.80
CA ASP A 153 -7.00 -0.13 9.43
C ASP A 153 -7.43 -1.59 9.33
N TYR A 154 -8.57 -1.82 8.70
CA TYR A 154 -9.15 -3.16 8.58
C TYR A 154 -8.23 -4.12 7.79
N PHE A 155 -7.58 -3.62 6.73
CA PHE A 155 -6.77 -4.45 5.83
C PHE A 155 -5.29 -4.50 6.21
N CYS A 156 -4.80 -3.52 6.98
CA CYS A 156 -3.36 -3.35 7.28
C CYS A 156 -3.00 -3.67 8.73
N LYS A 157 -3.74 -4.57 9.41
CA LYS A 157 -3.36 -5.01 10.74
C LYS A 157 -2.04 -5.77 10.70
N TRP A 158 -1.04 -5.26 11.40
CA TRP A 158 0.27 -5.88 11.50
C TRP A 158 0.66 -6.05 12.96
N SER A 159 1.10 -7.24 13.35
CA SER A 159 1.48 -7.57 14.72
C SER A 159 2.84 -8.25 14.76
N LYS A 160 3.38 -8.45 15.95
CA LYS A 160 4.60 -9.24 16.14
C LYS A 160 4.47 -10.67 15.63
N ASP A 161 3.29 -11.26 15.71
CA ASP A 161 3.05 -12.61 15.22
C ASP A 161 3.01 -12.64 13.71
N TYR A 162 2.32 -11.68 13.06
CA TYR A 162 2.36 -11.50 11.61
C TYR A 162 3.79 -11.28 11.10
N GLU A 163 4.59 -10.49 11.80
CA GLU A 163 6.01 -10.31 11.46
C GLU A 163 6.75 -11.65 11.48
N ARG A 164 6.64 -12.44 12.58
CA ARG A 164 7.28 -13.76 12.68
C ARG A 164 6.81 -14.73 11.60
N GLU A 165 5.52 -14.76 11.32
CA GLU A 165 4.92 -15.64 10.32
C GLU A 165 5.42 -15.30 8.91
N LEU A 166 5.57 -14.00 8.56
CA LEU A 166 6.18 -13.60 7.31
C LEU A 166 7.66 -14.02 7.24
N LEU A 167 8.44 -13.80 8.31
CA LEU A 167 9.85 -14.21 8.35
C LEU A 167 10.01 -15.72 8.21
N ASN A 168 9.17 -16.52 8.86
CA ASN A 168 9.12 -17.97 8.68
C ASN A 168 8.76 -18.37 7.24
N LEU A 169 7.84 -17.66 6.60
CA LEU A 169 7.51 -17.89 5.18
C LEU A 169 8.74 -17.64 4.29
N LEU A 170 9.52 -16.60 4.57
CA LEU A 170 10.76 -16.31 3.82
C LEU A 170 11.84 -17.39 4.05
N ASP A 171 11.93 -17.96 5.25
CA ASP A 171 12.80 -19.10 5.53
C ASP A 171 12.39 -20.33 4.71
N ILE A 172 11.08 -20.60 4.56
CA ILE A 172 10.56 -21.67 3.70
C ILE A 172 10.90 -21.39 2.23
N ILE A 173 10.70 -20.17 1.75
CA ILE A 173 11.05 -19.74 0.38
C ILE A 173 12.56 -19.98 0.12
N ASN A 174 13.39 -19.60 1.07
CA ASN A 174 14.84 -19.83 0.99
C ASN A 174 15.17 -21.33 0.93
N SER A 175 14.55 -22.16 1.77
CA SER A 175 14.77 -23.61 1.80
C SER A 175 14.38 -24.32 0.50
N LYS A 176 13.45 -23.73 -0.26
CA LYS A 176 13.03 -24.19 -1.60
C LYS A 176 13.94 -23.68 -2.72
N GLY A 177 15.01 -22.93 -2.42
CA GLY A 177 15.96 -22.40 -3.39
C GLY A 177 15.48 -21.15 -4.14
N SER A 178 14.28 -20.62 -3.81
CA SER A 178 13.78 -19.37 -4.39
C SER A 178 14.45 -18.17 -3.75
N LYS A 179 14.51 -17.05 -4.50
CA LYS A 179 15.14 -15.82 -4.05
C LYS A 179 14.10 -14.85 -3.49
N PHE A 180 14.49 -14.10 -2.45
CA PHE A 180 13.66 -13.03 -1.95
C PHE A 180 14.41 -11.74 -1.65
N ALA A 181 13.68 -10.64 -1.62
CA ALA A 181 14.09 -9.36 -1.05
C ALA A 181 12.96 -8.82 -0.16
N LEU A 182 13.30 -8.51 1.09
CA LEU A 182 12.39 -7.95 2.09
C LEU A 182 12.78 -6.50 2.36
N SER A 183 11.89 -5.55 2.08
CA SER A 183 11.99 -4.16 2.52
C SER A 183 11.39 -4.03 3.92
N ASN A 184 12.10 -3.41 4.87
CA ASN A 184 11.58 -3.20 6.22
C ASN A 184 12.39 -2.10 6.96
N VAL A 185 12.04 -1.84 8.23
CA VAL A 185 12.68 -0.86 9.10
C VAL A 185 13.15 -1.54 10.39
N THR A 186 14.45 -1.42 10.70
CA THR A 186 15.03 -1.97 11.94
C THR A 186 14.95 -1.01 13.12
N GLU A 187 14.98 0.30 12.84
CA GLU A 187 14.89 1.35 13.87
C GLU A 187 14.04 2.52 13.40
N HIS A 188 13.20 3.06 14.25
CA HIS A 188 12.39 4.24 13.97
C HIS A 188 12.05 5.00 15.25
N LYS A 189 12.49 6.27 15.36
CA LYS A 189 12.18 7.16 16.51
C LYS A 189 12.45 6.50 17.85
N GLY A 190 13.60 5.87 18.01
CA GLY A 190 14.00 5.20 19.24
C GLY A 190 13.33 3.86 19.54
N LYS A 191 12.50 3.34 18.61
CA LYS A 191 11.97 1.97 18.67
C LYS A 191 12.81 1.06 17.81
N GLU A 192 12.98 -0.18 18.25
CA GLU A 192 13.70 -1.22 17.53
C GLU A 192 12.77 -2.39 17.16
N ASN A 193 12.93 -2.92 15.95
CA ASN A 193 12.34 -4.18 15.52
C ASN A 193 13.34 -5.32 15.86
N THR A 194 13.33 -5.77 17.11
CA THR A 194 14.24 -6.80 17.59
C THR A 194 14.04 -8.15 16.91
N ILE A 195 12.79 -8.46 16.50
CA ILE A 195 12.45 -9.69 15.77
C ILE A 195 13.17 -9.70 14.41
N LEU A 196 13.04 -8.61 13.66
CA LEU A 196 13.70 -8.47 12.37
C LEU A 196 15.21 -8.44 12.49
N LYS A 197 15.76 -7.69 13.45
CA LYS A 197 17.21 -7.60 13.69
C LYS A 197 17.84 -8.96 13.98
N GLU A 198 17.19 -9.81 14.77
CA GLU A 198 17.69 -11.13 15.07
C GLU A 198 17.62 -12.06 13.86
N TRP A 199 16.48 -12.11 13.17
CA TRP A 199 16.28 -12.96 12.01
C TRP A 199 17.22 -12.57 10.84
N SER A 200 17.42 -11.27 10.60
CA SER A 200 18.24 -10.77 9.50
C SER A 200 19.72 -11.14 9.57
N LYS A 201 20.23 -11.59 10.72
CA LYS A 201 21.61 -12.09 10.86
C LYS A 201 21.92 -13.30 9.98
N ASN A 202 20.90 -14.02 9.54
CA ASN A 202 21.02 -15.19 8.66
C ASN A 202 21.09 -14.82 7.17
N TYR A 203 20.97 -13.54 6.81
CA TYR A 203 20.78 -13.07 5.45
C TYR A 203 21.63 -11.82 5.15
N ASN A 204 21.72 -11.47 3.88
CA ASN A 204 22.42 -10.26 3.44
C ASN A 204 21.56 -9.02 3.74
N THR A 205 22.03 -8.16 4.65
CA THR A 205 21.31 -6.95 5.04
C THR A 205 21.98 -5.71 4.47
N HIS A 206 21.24 -4.98 3.63
CA HIS A 206 21.66 -3.71 3.04
C HIS A 206 20.97 -2.57 3.76
N TYR A 207 21.74 -1.69 4.40
CA TYR A 207 21.24 -0.56 5.18
C TYR A 207 21.04 0.66 4.29
N LEU A 208 19.84 1.23 4.33
CA LEU A 208 19.49 2.47 3.64
C LEU A 208 19.30 3.57 4.71
N ILE A 209 20.34 4.36 4.92
CA ILE A 209 20.26 5.48 5.85
C ILE A 209 19.59 6.64 5.12
N LYS A 210 18.30 6.90 5.43
CA LYS A 210 17.58 8.08 4.93
C LYS A 210 17.36 9.07 6.04
N ASP A 211 17.73 10.32 5.77
CA ASP A 211 17.35 11.45 6.59
C ASP A 211 15.96 11.95 6.15
N TYR A 212 14.94 11.63 6.94
CA TYR A 212 13.55 12.06 6.71
C TYR A 212 13.26 13.49 7.19
N ASN A 213 14.27 14.33 7.44
CA ASN A 213 14.10 15.70 7.90
C ASN A 213 13.24 16.59 6.97
N ASN A 214 13.01 16.16 5.74
CA ASN A 214 12.19 16.87 4.74
C ASN A 214 10.78 16.33 4.56
N CYS A 215 10.35 15.28 5.29
CA CYS A 215 8.97 14.84 5.26
C CYS A 215 8.11 15.79 6.09
N ASN A 216 7.04 16.34 5.48
CA ASN A 216 6.11 17.34 6.02
C ASN A 216 5.30 16.93 7.28
N TYR A 217 5.84 16.07 8.14
CA TYR A 217 5.31 15.87 9.48
C TYR A 217 5.86 16.98 10.38
N GLN A 218 5.02 17.97 10.66
CA GLN A 218 5.31 19.04 11.62
C GLN A 218 5.46 18.44 13.02
N THR A 219 6.64 17.94 13.33
CA THR A 219 7.04 17.72 14.72
C THR A 219 7.88 18.93 15.16
N LYS A 220 7.44 19.59 16.23
CA LYS A 220 8.10 20.80 16.80
C LYS A 220 9.50 20.55 17.34
N VAL A 221 10.00 19.31 17.34
CA VAL A 221 11.31 18.93 17.86
C VAL A 221 12.05 18.11 16.80
N LYS A 222 13.04 18.73 16.17
CA LYS A 222 13.92 18.13 15.14
C LYS A 222 15.13 17.41 15.75
N THR A 223 14.96 16.65 16.82
CA THR A 223 16.08 15.92 17.42
C THR A 223 15.88 14.42 17.27
N GLY A 224 16.76 13.75 16.54
CA GLY A 224 16.96 12.30 16.62
C GLY A 224 15.92 11.42 15.88
N ASN A 225 15.26 11.88 14.83
CA ASN A 225 14.24 11.12 14.09
C ASN A 225 14.82 10.36 12.88
N SER A 226 15.92 9.65 13.03
CA SER A 226 16.43 8.77 11.99
C SER A 226 15.61 7.47 11.94
N SER A 227 15.27 7.04 10.74
CA SER A 227 14.81 5.68 10.48
C SER A 227 15.93 4.92 9.81
N ILE A 228 16.16 3.68 10.20
CA ILE A 228 17.07 2.77 9.53
C ILE A 228 16.23 1.79 8.72
N GLU A 229 16.14 2.06 7.42
CA GLU A 229 15.53 1.16 6.45
C GLU A 229 16.53 0.11 6.00
N VAL A 230 16.04 -1.09 5.73
CA VAL A 230 16.87 -2.21 5.28
C VAL A 230 16.22 -2.89 4.09
N LEU A 231 17.06 -3.42 3.21
CA LEU A 231 16.71 -4.43 2.22
C LEU A 231 17.44 -5.71 2.61
N ILE A 232 16.71 -6.77 2.91
CA ILE A 232 17.26 -8.06 3.32
C ILE A 232 17.06 -9.06 2.19
N THR A 233 18.13 -9.75 1.77
CA THR A 233 18.09 -10.69 0.66
C THR A 233 18.77 -12.00 1.03
N ASN A 234 18.38 -13.11 0.38
CA ASN A 234 19.00 -14.42 0.53
C ASN A 234 19.99 -14.77 -0.61
N TYR A 235 20.43 -13.78 -1.39
CA TYR A 235 21.37 -13.96 -2.50
C TYR A 235 22.43 -12.87 -2.51
#